data_1cd425a86973b666e77fce81108e9adb
#
_entry.id   1cd425a86973b666e77fce81108e9adb
#
_cell.length_a   1.000
_cell.length_b   1.000
_cell.length_c   1.000
_cell.angle_alpha   90.00
_cell.angle_beta   90.00
_cell.angle_gamma   90.00
#
_symmetry.space_group_name_H-M   'P 1'
#
loop_
_entity.id
_entity.type
_entity.pdbx_description
1 polymer ?
#
loop_
_entity_poly.entity_id
_entity_poly.type
_entity_poly.pdbx_seq_one_letter_code
_entity_poly.pdbx_strand_id
1 'polypeptide(L)'
;MPDIKHLIENNKAWAEEQVQNDPDVFKRLVGQQAPEYLWIGCSDSRVPANQIVGMDPGELFVHRNVANQVIQTDFNCLSVIQFAIETLKVR
;
A
#
# COMPACT_ATOMS: atom_id res chain seq x y z
N MET A 1 -8.00 17.13 20.46
CA MET A 1 -7.31 16.34 19.46
C MET A 1 -7.24 14.89 19.88
N PRO A 2 -7.49 13.95 19.00
CA PRO A 2 -7.25 12.56 19.31
C PRO A 2 -5.78 12.32 19.66
N ASP A 3 -5.54 11.56 20.70
CA ASP A 3 -4.19 11.16 21.09
C ASP A 3 -3.70 10.06 20.13
N ILE A 4 -2.50 10.20 19.60
CA ILE A 4 -1.91 9.18 18.71
C ILE A 4 -1.49 7.91 19.43
N LYS A 5 -1.45 7.91 20.76
CA LYS A 5 -1.04 6.72 21.52
C LYS A 5 -1.90 5.51 21.22
N HIS A 6 -3.22 5.69 21.11
CA HIS A 6 -4.11 4.56 20.80
C HIS A 6 -3.88 4.01 19.41
N LEU A 7 -3.42 4.84 18.45
CA LEU A 7 -3.04 4.37 17.13
C LEU A 7 -1.81 3.48 17.17
N ILE A 8 -0.83 3.84 18.01
CA ILE A 8 0.38 3.03 18.20
C ILE A 8 0.03 1.69 18.86
N GLU A 9 -0.84 1.73 19.87
CA GLU A 9 -1.33 0.52 20.52
C GLU A 9 -2.09 -0.38 19.55
N ASN A 10 -2.97 0.20 18.73
CA ASN A 10 -3.70 -0.52 17.69
C ASN A 10 -2.74 -1.17 16.69
N ASN A 11 -1.68 -0.47 16.32
CA ASN A 11 -0.68 -1.01 15.41
C ASN A 11 0.06 -2.20 16.00
N LYS A 12 0.43 -2.13 17.28
CA LYS A 12 1.06 -3.26 17.96
C LYS A 12 0.14 -4.48 18.00
N ALA A 13 -1.12 -4.26 18.36
CA ALA A 13 -2.11 -5.34 18.41
C ALA A 13 -2.33 -5.95 17.02
N TRP A 14 -2.44 -5.12 16.00
CA TRP A 14 -2.59 -5.56 14.63
C TRP A 14 -1.39 -6.40 14.17
N ALA A 15 -0.17 -5.92 14.45
CA ALA A 15 1.06 -6.63 14.07
C ALA A 15 1.16 -7.99 14.75
N GLU A 16 0.83 -8.07 16.04
CA GLU A 16 0.81 -9.33 16.77
C GLU A 16 -0.22 -10.30 16.18
N GLU A 17 -1.40 -9.81 15.86
CA GLU A 17 -2.45 -10.63 15.24
C GLU A 17 -2.01 -11.17 13.88
N GLN A 18 -1.35 -10.35 13.05
CA GLN A 18 -0.83 -10.78 11.77
C GLN A 18 0.19 -11.90 11.92
N VAL A 19 1.10 -11.79 12.88
CA VAL A 19 2.12 -12.81 13.15
C VAL A 19 1.50 -14.08 13.72
N GLN A 20 0.47 -13.98 14.55
CA GLN A 20 -0.25 -15.15 15.07
C GLN A 20 -0.94 -15.94 13.96
N ASN A 21 -1.53 -15.24 13.00
CA ASN A 21 -2.23 -15.86 11.88
C ASN A 21 -1.25 -16.42 10.84
N ASP A 22 -0.12 -15.75 10.65
CA ASP A 22 0.92 -16.15 9.71
C ASP A 22 2.30 -15.70 10.25
N PRO A 23 3.05 -16.61 10.90
CA PRO A 23 4.32 -16.24 11.52
C PRO A 23 5.36 -15.62 10.58
N ASP A 24 5.26 -15.87 9.28
CA ASP A 24 6.21 -15.38 8.29
C ASP A 24 5.73 -14.17 7.51
N VAL A 25 4.59 -13.57 7.88
CA VAL A 25 3.94 -12.50 7.11
C VAL A 25 4.89 -11.33 6.80
N PHE A 26 5.59 -10.82 7.80
CA PHE A 26 6.50 -9.69 7.61
C PHE A 26 7.83 -10.09 7.00
N LYS A 27 8.29 -11.32 7.27
CA LYS A 27 9.53 -11.84 6.68
C LYS A 27 9.44 -11.94 5.16
N ARG A 28 8.30 -12.40 4.64
CA ARG A 28 8.05 -12.46 3.20
C ARG A 28 8.08 -11.06 2.57
N LEU A 29 7.50 -10.07 3.23
CA LEU A 29 7.44 -8.70 2.72
C LEU A 29 8.81 -8.03 2.70
N VAL A 30 9.68 -8.34 3.66
CA VAL A 30 11.05 -7.80 3.70
C VAL A 30 11.90 -8.35 2.55
N GLY A 31 11.74 -9.62 2.23
CA GLY A 31 12.60 -10.31 1.26
C GLY A 31 12.25 -10.04 -0.19
N GLN A 32 11.06 -9.52 -0.50
CA GLN A 32 10.60 -9.42 -1.88
C GLN A 32 9.62 -8.28 -2.08
N GLN A 33 9.85 -7.46 -3.11
CA GLN A 33 8.90 -6.48 -3.60
C GLN A 33 8.42 -6.92 -4.99
N ALA A 34 7.25 -7.55 -5.04
CA ALA A 34 6.72 -8.11 -6.29
C ALA A 34 5.21 -7.87 -6.43
N PRO A 35 4.74 -6.61 -6.39
CA PRO A 35 3.33 -6.32 -6.61
C PRO A 35 2.94 -6.67 -8.05
N GLU A 36 1.72 -7.14 -8.24
CA GLU A 36 1.24 -7.50 -9.57
C GLU A 36 0.52 -6.35 -10.26
N TYR A 37 -0.02 -5.41 -9.51
CA TYR A 37 -0.84 -4.32 -10.03
C TYR A 37 -0.43 -2.98 -9.44
N LEU A 38 -0.63 -1.92 -10.24
CA LEU A 38 -0.56 -0.54 -9.77
C LEU A 38 -1.97 -0.04 -9.50
N TRP A 39 -2.17 0.56 -8.31
CA TRP A 39 -3.41 1.22 -7.94
C TRP A 39 -3.15 2.72 -7.78
N ILE A 40 -3.88 3.55 -8.51
CA ILE A 40 -3.84 5.01 -8.35
C ILE A 40 -5.16 5.43 -7.71
N GLY A 41 -5.10 5.80 -6.45
CA GLY A 41 -6.27 6.13 -5.66
C GLY A 41 -6.29 7.55 -5.14
N CYS A 42 -7.43 7.92 -4.57
CA CYS A 42 -7.58 9.20 -3.88
C CYS A 42 -6.85 9.16 -2.53
N SER A 43 -6.34 10.32 -2.10
CA SER A 43 -5.69 10.45 -0.78
C SER A 43 -6.66 10.25 0.38
N ASP A 44 -7.96 10.26 0.13
CA ASP A 44 -8.96 9.94 1.12
C ASP A 44 -8.85 8.47 1.54
N SER A 45 -8.60 8.24 2.81
CA SER A 45 -8.33 6.90 3.35
C SER A 45 -9.56 6.16 3.86
N ARG A 46 -10.78 6.62 3.53
CA ARG A 46 -12.00 5.95 3.96
C ARG A 46 -12.08 4.51 3.46
N VAL A 47 -11.51 4.24 2.29
CA VAL A 47 -11.54 2.90 1.72
C VAL A 47 -10.14 2.51 1.23
N PRO A 48 -9.39 1.71 2.00
CA PRO A 48 -8.06 1.24 1.59
C PRO A 48 -8.10 0.31 0.37
N ALA A 49 -7.16 0.50 -0.55
CA ALA A 49 -7.14 -0.22 -1.82
C ALA A 49 -7.08 -1.74 -1.67
N ASN A 50 -6.18 -2.23 -0.82
CA ASN A 50 -6.02 -3.68 -0.63
C ASN A 50 -7.30 -4.35 -0.12
N GLN A 51 -8.02 -3.68 0.78
CA GLN A 51 -9.28 -4.21 1.32
C GLN A 51 -10.39 -4.28 0.27
N ILE A 52 -10.48 -3.25 -0.59
CA ILE A 52 -11.52 -3.19 -1.63
C ILE A 52 -11.41 -4.39 -2.57
N VAL A 53 -10.19 -4.74 -2.96
CA VAL A 53 -9.95 -5.78 -3.95
C VAL A 53 -9.53 -7.12 -3.33
N GLY A 54 -9.55 -7.24 -2.00
CA GLY A 54 -9.27 -8.48 -1.31
C GLY A 54 -7.84 -8.97 -1.46
N MET A 55 -6.89 -8.04 -1.52
CA MET A 55 -5.47 -8.36 -1.65
C MET A 55 -4.71 -8.15 -0.35
N ASP A 56 -3.66 -8.93 -0.16
CA ASP A 56 -2.78 -8.82 1.01
C ASP A 56 -1.74 -7.71 0.82
N PRO A 57 -1.11 -7.24 1.92
CA PRO A 57 0.01 -6.29 1.81
C PRO A 57 1.09 -6.81 0.87
N GLY A 58 1.62 -5.94 0.03
CA GLY A 58 2.68 -6.26 -0.93
C GLY A 58 2.19 -6.68 -2.31
N GLU A 59 0.91 -6.98 -2.47
CA GLU A 59 0.35 -7.39 -3.77
C GLU A 59 -0.01 -6.21 -4.68
N LEU A 60 -0.24 -5.03 -4.10
CA LEU A 60 -0.49 -3.80 -4.84
C LEU A 60 0.65 -2.81 -4.66
N PHE A 61 1.02 -2.13 -5.74
CA PHE A 61 1.85 -0.93 -5.69
C PHE A 61 0.91 0.28 -5.74
N VAL A 62 0.84 1.03 -4.63
CA VAL A 62 -0.21 2.03 -4.42
C VAL A 62 0.37 3.44 -4.53
N HIS A 63 -0.24 4.28 -5.36
CA HIS A 63 -0.04 5.72 -5.38
C HIS A 63 -1.37 6.40 -5.06
N ARG A 64 -1.34 7.39 -4.18
CA ARG A 64 -2.52 8.15 -3.81
C ARG A 64 -2.26 9.63 -3.97
N ASN A 65 -3.22 10.32 -4.58
CA ASN A 65 -3.18 11.77 -4.71
C ASN A 65 -4.59 12.34 -4.55
N VAL A 66 -4.70 13.65 -4.55
CA VAL A 66 -6.02 14.29 -4.44
C VAL A 66 -6.79 14.00 -5.73
N ALA A 67 -7.94 13.34 -5.58
CA ALA A 67 -8.85 12.96 -6.66
C ALA A 67 -8.31 11.90 -7.63
N ASN A 68 -7.36 11.08 -7.21
CA ASN A 68 -6.79 9.94 -7.98
C ASN A 68 -6.50 10.28 -9.46
N GLN A 69 -5.84 11.41 -9.68
CA GLN A 69 -5.58 11.94 -11.02
C GLN A 69 -4.26 11.44 -11.60
N VAL A 70 -4.24 11.26 -12.92
CA VAL A 70 -3.02 11.06 -13.69
C VAL A 70 -2.84 12.26 -14.59
N ILE A 71 -1.97 13.20 -14.20
CA ILE A 71 -1.74 14.45 -14.91
C ILE A 71 -0.34 14.41 -15.54
N GLN A 72 -0.23 14.77 -16.80
CA GLN A 72 1.03 14.69 -17.56
C GLN A 72 2.17 15.53 -16.98
N THR A 73 1.85 16.57 -16.22
CA THR A 73 2.84 17.44 -15.58
C THR A 73 3.12 17.10 -14.14
N ASP A 74 2.46 16.09 -13.58
CA ASP A 74 2.72 15.60 -12.22
C ASP A 74 3.85 14.58 -12.24
N PHE A 75 5.08 15.05 -12.03
CA PHE A 75 6.26 14.19 -12.04
C PHE A 75 6.24 13.11 -10.97
N ASN A 76 5.60 13.35 -9.83
CA ASN A 76 5.49 12.35 -8.79
C ASN A 76 4.64 11.15 -9.26
N CYS A 77 3.46 11.42 -9.82
CA CYS A 77 2.61 10.37 -10.37
C CYS A 77 3.31 9.64 -11.53
N LEU A 78 3.94 10.37 -12.44
CA LEU A 78 4.68 9.78 -13.57
C LEU A 78 5.84 8.90 -13.09
N SER A 79 6.55 9.32 -12.05
CA SER A 79 7.63 8.52 -11.46
C SER A 79 7.11 7.20 -10.90
N VAL A 80 5.96 7.22 -10.24
CA VAL A 80 5.33 6.00 -9.72
C VAL A 80 4.95 5.05 -10.86
N ILE A 81 4.35 5.56 -11.91
CA ILE A 81 3.95 4.77 -13.07
C ILE A 81 5.19 4.16 -13.75
N GLN A 82 6.22 4.97 -13.97
CA GLN A 82 7.47 4.49 -14.58
C GLN A 82 8.11 3.39 -13.77
N PHE A 83 8.23 3.56 -12.46
CA PHE A 83 8.80 2.56 -11.57
C PHE A 83 7.98 1.27 -11.58
N ALA A 84 6.65 1.39 -11.55
CA ALA A 84 5.75 0.23 -11.58
C ALA A 84 5.90 -0.58 -12.87
N ILE A 85 5.98 0.08 -14.02
CA ILE A 85 6.06 -0.60 -15.31
C ILE A 85 7.47 -1.13 -15.60
N GLU A 86 8.49 -0.29 -15.43
CA GLU A 86 9.85 -0.61 -15.86
C GLU A 86 10.62 -1.47 -14.84
N THR A 87 10.44 -1.19 -13.55
CA THR A 87 11.18 -1.87 -12.48
C THR A 87 10.39 -3.02 -11.88
N LEU A 88 9.15 -2.78 -11.45
CA LEU A 88 8.31 -3.78 -10.81
C LEU A 88 7.57 -4.66 -11.81
N LYS A 89 7.40 -4.20 -13.05
CA LYS A 89 6.76 -4.95 -14.14
C LYS A 89 5.34 -5.39 -13.79
N VAL A 90 4.56 -4.47 -13.24
CA VAL A 90 3.14 -4.72 -12.95
C VAL A 90 2.36 -5.00 -14.22
N ARG A 91 1.25 -5.65 -14.07
CA ARG A 91 0.40 -6.07 -15.18
C ARG A 91 -0.78 -5.16 -15.44
#